data_01b2db3b6057a0140dc27efc5047c44e
#
_entry.id   01b2db3b6057a0140dc27efc5047c44e
#
_cell.length_a   1.000
_cell.length_b   1.000
_cell.length_c   1.000
_cell.angle_alpha   90.00
_cell.angle_beta   90.00
_cell.angle_gamma   90.00
#
_symmetry.space_group_name_H-M   'P 1'
#
loop_
_entity.id
_entity.type
_entity.pdbx_description
1 polymer ?
#
loop_
_entity_poly.entity_id
_entity_poly.type
_entity_poly.pdbx_seq_one_letter_code
_entity_poly.pdbx_strand_id
1 'polypeptide(L)'
;MTKLKVGAVIYDPKVTVIWGIIAKFFEDENFPIEPVYYKDYKGQVDGLLAKEIDVAWNSPLAWLDTHLRTKGTALNGSMRDTDRDRSSYLVVKTNSNINSIQDLRNKTIGFGAIDSPQARLIPINHLHKLGLEFGKDYTEKRFDIGVGLHGDHVGGELDSAIALKNDEVAATWMLDLNYNAWIADGTLDENQVKILSKTDFFDHCIFSGHPELDVARFEKFIEVLHKMDYNNPSHKEMMDMEGLKEWISGRTSGFKQLTEANEYLDFFKEFHGE
;
A
#
# COMPACT_ATOMS: atom_id res chain seq x y z
N MET A 1 18.86 -20.40 18.87
CA MET A 1 17.46 -20.30 18.40
C MET A 1 17.45 -20.30 16.88
N THR A 2 16.51 -20.95 16.24
CA THR A 2 16.28 -20.82 14.80
C THR A 2 15.93 -19.35 14.50
N LYS A 3 16.52 -18.77 13.46
CA LYS A 3 16.17 -17.41 13.03
C LYS A 3 14.69 -17.34 12.64
N LEU A 4 14.05 -16.21 12.93
CA LEU A 4 12.71 -15.91 12.43
C LEU A 4 12.84 -15.46 10.97
N LYS A 5 12.14 -16.11 10.06
CA LYS A 5 12.17 -15.75 8.64
C LYS A 5 11.13 -14.69 8.34
N VAL A 6 11.55 -13.57 7.75
CA VAL A 6 10.70 -12.42 7.47
C VAL A 6 10.69 -12.14 5.97
N GLY A 7 9.54 -12.23 5.34
CA GLY A 7 9.35 -11.96 3.93
C GLY A 7 9.28 -10.47 3.62
N ALA A 8 9.92 -10.07 2.53
CA ALA A 8 9.88 -8.72 1.96
C ALA A 8 9.85 -8.76 0.43
N VAL A 9 9.04 -7.90 -0.18
CA VAL A 9 8.96 -7.78 -1.64
C VAL A 9 9.96 -6.73 -2.12
N ILE A 10 10.77 -7.08 -3.13
CA ILE A 10 11.73 -6.16 -3.75
C ILE A 10 10.98 -5.33 -4.81
N TYR A 11 10.39 -4.22 -4.40
CA TYR A 11 9.80 -3.21 -5.30
C TYR A 11 10.84 -2.18 -5.76
N ASP A 12 11.97 -2.06 -5.05
CA ASP A 12 13.08 -1.15 -5.32
C ASP A 12 14.39 -1.78 -4.81
N PRO A 13 15.55 -1.56 -5.45
CA PRO A 13 16.84 -2.05 -4.97
C PRO A 13 17.18 -1.68 -3.52
N LYS A 14 16.70 -0.55 -3.01
CA LYS A 14 16.90 -0.11 -1.62
C LYS A 14 16.36 -1.09 -0.58
N VAL A 15 15.36 -1.92 -0.94
CA VAL A 15 14.73 -2.88 -0.03
C VAL A 15 15.75 -3.83 0.59
N THR A 16 16.72 -4.29 -0.18
CA THR A 16 17.77 -5.18 0.35
C THR A 16 18.68 -4.48 1.36
N VAL A 17 18.94 -3.19 1.19
CA VAL A 17 19.70 -2.36 2.15
C VAL A 17 18.88 -2.16 3.43
N ILE A 18 17.62 -1.78 3.31
CA ILE A 18 16.67 -1.61 4.43
C ILE A 18 16.65 -2.86 5.30
N TRP A 19 16.38 -4.02 4.69
CA TRP A 19 16.29 -5.28 5.43
C TRP A 19 17.62 -5.78 5.96
N GLY A 20 18.74 -5.41 5.32
CA GLY A 20 20.07 -5.64 5.86
C GLY A 20 20.30 -4.90 7.19
N ILE A 21 19.91 -3.63 7.26
CA ILE A 21 20.00 -2.82 8.50
C ILE A 21 19.06 -3.37 9.57
N ILE A 22 17.81 -3.70 9.21
CA ILE A 22 16.84 -4.30 10.15
C ILE A 22 17.38 -5.62 10.71
N ALA A 23 17.89 -6.52 9.85
CA ALA A 23 18.42 -7.81 10.30
C ALA A 23 19.64 -7.64 11.24
N LYS A 24 20.51 -6.68 10.97
CA LYS A 24 21.65 -6.36 11.85
C LYS A 24 21.17 -5.84 13.21
N PHE A 25 20.18 -4.94 13.22
CA PHE A 25 19.58 -4.44 14.45
C PHE A 25 18.98 -5.58 15.31
N PHE A 26 18.23 -6.50 14.67
CA PHE A 26 17.67 -7.66 15.36
C PHE A 26 18.74 -8.62 15.90
N GLU A 27 19.88 -8.77 15.20
CA GLU A 27 21.01 -9.54 15.70
C GLU A 27 21.62 -8.91 16.95
N ASP A 28 21.79 -7.58 16.95
CA ASP A 28 22.33 -6.82 18.09
C ASP A 28 21.40 -6.87 19.32
N GLU A 29 20.09 -7.00 19.09
CA GLU A 29 19.08 -7.22 20.13
C GLU A 29 18.94 -8.70 20.59
N ASN A 30 19.82 -9.58 20.15
CA ASN A 30 19.81 -11.02 20.45
C ASN A 30 18.52 -11.76 20.00
N PHE A 31 17.85 -11.25 18.98
CA PHE A 31 16.70 -11.88 18.35
C PHE A 31 16.89 -11.96 16.82
N PRO A 32 17.81 -12.78 16.31
CA PRO A 32 18.21 -12.77 14.91
C PRO A 32 17.06 -13.18 13.98
N ILE A 33 16.87 -12.40 12.91
CA ILE A 33 15.95 -12.69 11.82
C ILE A 33 16.69 -13.04 10.53
N GLU A 34 15.96 -13.59 9.57
CA GLU A 34 16.45 -13.90 8.23
C GLU A 34 15.49 -13.29 7.21
N PRO A 35 15.85 -12.20 6.53
CA PRO A 35 15.06 -11.67 5.43
C PRO A 35 15.00 -12.66 4.27
N VAL A 36 13.80 -12.90 3.75
CA VAL A 36 13.53 -13.71 2.56
C VAL A 36 12.86 -12.82 1.52
N TYR A 37 13.44 -12.76 0.33
CA TYR A 37 13.01 -11.80 -0.68
C TYR A 37 12.12 -12.43 -1.74
N TYR A 38 11.05 -11.72 -2.06
CA TYR A 38 10.09 -12.08 -3.11
C TYR A 38 10.05 -11.01 -4.20
N LYS A 39 9.70 -11.41 -5.41
CA LYS A 39 9.57 -10.49 -6.55
C LYS A 39 8.22 -9.78 -6.60
N ASP A 40 7.21 -10.37 -5.94
CA ASP A 40 5.82 -9.89 -5.90
C ASP A 40 5.14 -10.34 -4.59
N TYR A 41 4.02 -9.68 -4.26
CA TYR A 41 3.27 -9.95 -3.06
C TYR A 41 2.53 -11.30 -3.08
N LYS A 42 2.11 -11.76 -4.27
CA LYS A 42 1.49 -13.08 -4.37
C LYS A 42 2.44 -14.17 -3.92
N GLY A 43 3.67 -14.15 -4.42
CA GLY A 43 4.72 -15.10 -4.00
C GLY A 43 5.01 -15.02 -2.51
N GLN A 44 5.02 -13.80 -1.92
CA GLN A 44 5.23 -13.63 -0.48
C GLN A 44 4.08 -14.23 0.34
N VAL A 45 2.82 -13.99 -0.04
CA VAL A 45 1.66 -14.58 0.64
C VAL A 45 1.67 -16.10 0.53
N ASP A 46 1.96 -16.63 -0.66
CA ASP A 46 2.10 -18.08 -0.88
C ASP A 46 3.20 -18.67 0.03
N GLY A 47 4.36 -18.01 0.13
CA GLY A 47 5.46 -18.40 1.01
C GLY A 47 5.09 -18.37 2.50
N LEU A 48 4.32 -17.36 2.93
CA LEU A 48 3.81 -17.29 4.30
C LEU A 48 2.89 -18.48 4.59
N LEU A 49 1.93 -18.77 3.71
CA LEU A 49 0.98 -19.85 3.90
C LEU A 49 1.61 -21.24 3.78
N ALA A 50 2.68 -21.38 3.00
CA ALA A 50 3.49 -22.59 2.91
C ALA A 50 4.51 -22.76 4.06
N LYS A 51 4.57 -21.80 4.99
CA LYS A 51 5.56 -21.77 6.10
C LYS A 51 7.02 -21.68 5.63
N GLU A 52 7.25 -21.14 4.44
CA GLU A 52 8.60 -20.80 3.98
C GLU A 52 9.16 -19.60 4.74
N ILE A 53 8.27 -18.69 5.16
CA ILE A 53 8.51 -17.58 6.07
C ILE A 53 7.55 -17.62 7.25
N ASP A 54 7.96 -17.02 8.36
CA ASP A 54 7.18 -16.95 9.60
C ASP A 54 6.33 -15.68 9.66
N VAL A 55 6.87 -14.58 9.14
CA VAL A 55 6.28 -13.23 9.14
C VAL A 55 6.44 -12.62 7.77
N ALA A 56 5.48 -11.82 7.32
CA ALA A 56 5.52 -11.08 6.06
C ALA A 56 5.30 -9.57 6.31
N TRP A 57 6.10 -8.72 5.66
CA TRP A 57 5.79 -7.30 5.52
C TRP A 57 4.82 -7.13 4.36
N ASN A 58 3.55 -7.01 4.68
CA ASN A 58 2.46 -7.03 3.71
C ASN A 58 2.00 -5.63 3.31
N SER A 59 1.81 -5.42 2.00
CA SER A 59 0.96 -4.34 1.49
C SER A 59 -0.49 -4.54 1.95
N PRO A 60 -1.37 -3.54 1.82
CA PRO A 60 -2.79 -3.69 2.16
C PRO A 60 -3.47 -4.86 1.43
N LEU A 61 -3.18 -5.04 0.13
CA LEU A 61 -3.79 -6.10 -0.65
C LEU A 61 -3.23 -7.48 -0.29
N ALA A 62 -1.92 -7.58 0.02
CA ALA A 62 -1.31 -8.81 0.52
C ALA A 62 -1.83 -9.18 1.91
N TRP A 63 -2.10 -8.17 2.75
CA TRP A 63 -2.79 -8.41 4.03
C TRP A 63 -4.19 -8.98 3.80
N LEU A 64 -4.96 -8.40 2.88
CA LEU A 64 -6.33 -8.88 2.60
C LEU A 64 -6.33 -10.31 2.03
N ASP A 65 -5.42 -10.63 1.10
CA ASP A 65 -5.24 -11.99 0.57
C ASP A 65 -4.89 -12.98 1.71
N THR A 66 -3.92 -12.63 2.56
CA THR A 66 -3.56 -13.41 3.75
C THR A 66 -4.77 -13.60 4.68
N HIS A 67 -5.51 -12.53 4.96
CA HIS A 67 -6.68 -12.55 5.83
C HIS A 67 -7.78 -13.48 5.30
N LEU A 68 -8.11 -13.39 4.02
CA LEU A 68 -9.13 -14.22 3.38
C LEU A 68 -8.72 -15.71 3.37
N ARG A 69 -7.50 -16.00 2.94
CA ARG A 69 -6.99 -17.38 2.82
C ARG A 69 -6.76 -18.06 4.17
N THR A 70 -6.46 -17.29 5.21
CA THR A 70 -6.35 -17.80 6.60
C THR A 70 -7.67 -17.70 7.38
N LYS A 71 -8.74 -17.21 6.77
CA LYS A 71 -10.04 -16.96 7.44
C LYS A 71 -9.90 -16.09 8.69
N GLY A 72 -9.02 -15.09 8.61
CA GLY A 72 -8.79 -14.12 9.68
C GLY A 72 -7.93 -14.62 10.85
N THR A 73 -7.29 -15.78 10.74
CA THR A 73 -6.48 -16.34 11.84
C THR A 73 -5.00 -15.93 11.80
N ALA A 74 -4.54 -15.23 10.76
CA ALA A 74 -3.20 -14.70 10.70
C ALA A 74 -2.93 -13.70 11.84
N LEU A 75 -1.71 -13.72 12.39
CA LEU A 75 -1.30 -12.73 13.38
C LEU A 75 -1.09 -11.37 12.71
N ASN A 76 -1.39 -10.30 13.41
CA ASN A 76 -1.20 -8.93 12.92
C ASN A 76 -0.38 -8.13 13.94
N GLY A 77 0.65 -7.46 13.47
CA GLY A 77 1.66 -6.87 14.36
C GLY A 77 1.82 -5.36 14.20
N SER A 78 2.96 -4.92 13.70
CA SER A 78 3.37 -3.53 13.62
C SER A 78 3.09 -2.90 12.26
N MET A 79 3.00 -1.57 12.25
CA MET A 79 2.88 -0.70 11.08
C MET A 79 3.90 0.43 11.21
N ARG A 80 4.20 1.13 10.11
CA ARG A 80 4.87 2.44 10.18
C ARG A 80 3.88 3.50 10.68
N ASP A 81 4.36 4.52 11.35
CA ASP A 81 3.56 5.70 11.72
C ASP A 81 2.90 6.35 10.49
N THR A 82 3.57 6.26 9.32
CA THR A 82 3.07 6.77 8.05
C THR A 82 2.06 5.85 7.34
N ASP A 83 1.81 4.65 7.83
CA ASP A 83 0.84 3.71 7.23
C ASP A 83 -0.59 3.94 7.73
N ARG A 84 -0.80 4.72 8.77
CA ARG A 84 -2.14 4.98 9.29
C ARG A 84 -2.79 6.20 8.68
N ASP A 85 -4.12 6.11 8.57
CA ASP A 85 -4.98 7.23 8.21
C ASP A 85 -4.57 7.88 6.88
N ARG A 86 -4.25 7.06 5.88
CA ARG A 86 -4.03 7.48 4.50
C ARG A 86 -5.34 7.79 3.81
N SER A 87 -5.28 8.63 2.79
CA SER A 87 -6.43 8.95 1.93
C SER A 87 -5.96 9.06 0.49
N SER A 88 -6.79 8.62 -0.45
CA SER A 88 -6.54 8.87 -1.86
C SER A 88 -7.30 10.10 -2.32
N TYR A 89 -6.64 10.93 -3.10
CA TYR A 89 -7.16 12.17 -3.63
C TYR A 89 -7.52 12.01 -5.10
N LEU A 90 -8.76 12.39 -5.44
CA LEU A 90 -9.17 12.58 -6.81
C LEU A 90 -8.85 14.00 -7.24
N VAL A 91 -7.93 14.13 -8.17
CA VAL A 91 -7.37 15.41 -8.60
C VAL A 91 -7.85 15.72 -10.02
N VAL A 92 -8.23 16.98 -10.24
CA VAL A 92 -8.64 17.55 -11.54
C VAL A 92 -7.90 18.86 -11.79
N LYS A 93 -7.87 19.32 -13.04
CA LYS A 93 -7.34 20.66 -13.35
C LYS A 93 -8.27 21.77 -12.81
N THR A 94 -7.70 22.84 -12.31
CA THR A 94 -8.45 24.02 -11.81
C THR A 94 -9.28 24.69 -12.89
N ASN A 95 -8.78 24.73 -14.13
CA ASN A 95 -9.46 25.29 -15.29
C ASN A 95 -10.42 24.33 -15.99
N SER A 96 -10.60 23.10 -15.45
CA SER A 96 -11.62 22.17 -15.94
C SER A 96 -13.02 22.60 -15.49
N ASN A 97 -14.03 22.23 -16.25
CA ASN A 97 -15.44 22.43 -15.85
C ASN A 97 -15.94 21.34 -14.89
N ILE A 98 -15.02 20.62 -14.20
CA ILE A 98 -15.34 19.54 -13.27
C ILE A 98 -15.34 20.12 -11.86
N ASN A 99 -16.52 20.19 -11.25
CA ASN A 99 -16.75 20.75 -9.92
C ASN A 99 -17.46 19.81 -8.98
N SER A 100 -17.98 18.70 -9.50
CA SER A 100 -18.63 17.63 -8.73
C SER A 100 -18.25 16.25 -9.27
N ILE A 101 -18.50 15.21 -8.49
CA ILE A 101 -18.30 13.82 -8.91
C ILE A 101 -19.15 13.50 -10.14
N GLN A 102 -20.36 14.06 -10.25
CA GLN A 102 -21.27 13.81 -11.37
C GLN A 102 -20.77 14.37 -12.70
N ASP A 103 -19.88 15.37 -12.68
CA ASP A 103 -19.26 15.93 -13.89
C ASP A 103 -18.24 14.96 -14.53
N LEU A 104 -17.88 13.89 -13.83
CA LEU A 104 -17.02 12.82 -14.33
C LEU A 104 -17.75 11.80 -15.21
N ARG A 105 -19.08 11.87 -15.34
CA ARG A 105 -19.82 10.99 -16.25
C ARG A 105 -19.33 11.15 -17.68
N ASN A 106 -19.09 10.00 -18.33
CA ASN A 106 -18.54 9.90 -19.69
C ASN A 106 -17.13 10.52 -19.84
N LYS A 107 -16.39 10.73 -18.75
CA LYS A 107 -15.00 11.16 -18.78
C LYS A 107 -14.04 9.99 -18.62
N THR A 108 -12.81 10.19 -19.04
CA THR A 108 -11.71 9.27 -18.77
C THR A 108 -11.04 9.65 -17.44
N ILE A 109 -10.95 8.71 -16.53
CA ILE A 109 -10.30 8.86 -15.23
C ILE A 109 -9.05 7.99 -15.21
N GLY A 110 -7.94 8.57 -14.76
CA GLY A 110 -6.66 7.88 -14.56
C GLY A 110 -6.61 7.13 -13.24
N PHE A 111 -6.09 5.91 -13.28
CA PHE A 111 -5.89 5.05 -12.14
C PHE A 111 -4.47 4.47 -12.16
N GLY A 112 -3.96 4.03 -11.03
CA GLY A 112 -2.72 3.25 -10.95
C GLY A 112 -2.87 1.83 -11.51
N ALA A 113 -1.96 0.95 -11.12
CA ALA A 113 -1.94 -0.44 -11.53
C ALA A 113 -3.23 -1.19 -11.14
N ILE A 114 -3.55 -2.24 -11.87
CA ILE A 114 -4.77 -3.05 -11.66
C ILE A 114 -4.95 -3.51 -10.21
N ASP A 115 -3.85 -3.78 -9.52
CA ASP A 115 -3.77 -4.30 -8.14
C ASP A 115 -3.38 -3.23 -7.11
N SER A 116 -3.47 -1.95 -7.47
CA SER A 116 -3.19 -0.87 -6.51
C SER A 116 -4.37 -0.60 -5.59
N PRO A 117 -4.25 -0.81 -4.28
CA PRO A 117 -5.30 -0.47 -3.30
C PRO A 117 -5.66 1.02 -3.34
N GLN A 118 -4.64 1.89 -3.21
CA GLN A 118 -4.80 3.33 -3.05
C GLN A 118 -5.11 4.07 -4.35
N ALA A 119 -4.60 3.60 -5.48
CA ALA A 119 -4.77 4.31 -6.74
C ALA A 119 -5.83 3.68 -7.67
N ARG A 120 -6.44 2.54 -7.28
CA ARG A 120 -7.47 1.90 -8.09
C ARG A 120 -8.62 1.29 -7.28
N LEU A 121 -8.37 0.31 -6.42
CA LEU A 121 -9.45 -0.50 -5.82
C LEU A 121 -10.33 0.33 -4.89
N ILE A 122 -9.75 0.99 -3.90
CA ILE A 122 -10.47 1.88 -2.97
C ILE A 122 -11.10 3.06 -3.73
N PRO A 123 -10.40 3.77 -4.64
CA PRO A 123 -10.98 4.77 -5.53
C PRO A 123 -12.21 4.36 -6.32
N ILE A 124 -12.20 3.19 -6.95
CA ILE A 124 -13.37 2.70 -7.70
C ILE A 124 -14.58 2.51 -6.78
N ASN A 125 -14.37 1.87 -5.62
CA ASN A 125 -15.44 1.70 -4.63
C ASN A 125 -15.93 3.05 -4.06
N HIS A 126 -15.04 4.01 -3.88
CA HIS A 126 -15.41 5.37 -3.47
C HIS A 126 -16.33 6.05 -4.50
N LEU A 127 -15.98 5.96 -5.80
CA LEU A 127 -16.84 6.49 -6.88
C LEU A 127 -18.18 5.78 -6.92
N HIS A 128 -18.24 4.44 -6.76
CA HIS A 128 -19.46 3.67 -6.65
C HIS A 128 -20.38 4.20 -5.53
N LYS A 129 -19.84 4.39 -4.32
CA LYS A 129 -20.59 4.95 -3.18
C LYS A 129 -21.13 6.36 -3.44
N LEU A 130 -20.49 7.11 -4.34
CA LEU A 130 -20.93 8.44 -4.78
C LEU A 130 -21.82 8.41 -6.03
N GLY A 131 -22.24 7.22 -6.49
CA GLY A 131 -23.19 7.03 -7.58
C GLY A 131 -22.60 7.04 -8.99
N LEU A 132 -21.31 6.74 -9.12
CA LEU A 132 -20.65 6.47 -10.42
C LEU A 132 -20.25 5.00 -10.53
N GLU A 133 -20.92 4.28 -11.43
CA GLU A 133 -20.71 2.85 -11.63
C GLU A 133 -19.49 2.57 -12.50
N PHE A 134 -18.59 1.70 -12.00
CA PHE A 134 -17.43 1.21 -12.73
C PHE A 134 -17.86 0.47 -14.00
N GLY A 135 -17.14 0.72 -15.10
CA GLY A 135 -17.42 0.11 -16.40
C GLY A 135 -18.66 0.65 -17.13
N LYS A 136 -19.36 1.65 -16.56
CA LYS A 136 -20.58 2.23 -17.11
C LYS A 136 -20.55 3.75 -17.21
N ASP A 137 -20.27 4.43 -16.10
CA ASP A 137 -20.44 5.88 -15.99
C ASP A 137 -19.19 6.68 -16.40
N TYR A 138 -18.03 6.04 -16.43
CA TYR A 138 -16.74 6.64 -16.81
C TYR A 138 -15.84 5.61 -17.48
N THR A 139 -14.84 6.10 -18.20
CA THR A 139 -13.80 5.25 -18.81
C THR A 139 -12.59 5.19 -17.90
N GLU A 140 -12.15 3.99 -17.53
CA GLU A 140 -10.90 3.77 -16.82
C GLU A 140 -9.72 3.86 -17.79
N LYS A 141 -8.68 4.63 -17.44
CA LYS A 141 -7.35 4.56 -18.05
C LYS A 141 -6.36 4.14 -16.96
N ARG A 142 -5.89 2.89 -17.02
CA ARG A 142 -4.89 2.37 -16.08
C ARG A 142 -3.48 2.66 -16.54
N PHE A 143 -2.61 2.78 -15.56
CA PHE A 143 -1.17 2.84 -15.72
C PHE A 143 -0.56 1.66 -14.95
N ASP A 144 -0.51 0.51 -15.61
CA ASP A 144 -0.15 -0.79 -15.03
C ASP A 144 1.38 -0.93 -14.85
N ILE A 145 1.99 -0.01 -14.09
CA ILE A 145 3.40 -0.06 -13.72
C ILE A 145 3.53 -0.82 -12.40
N GLY A 146 4.38 -1.86 -12.40
CA GLY A 146 4.66 -2.64 -11.20
C GLY A 146 3.49 -3.50 -10.74
N VAL A 147 2.75 -4.11 -11.66
CA VAL A 147 1.74 -5.13 -11.32
C VAL A 147 2.39 -6.25 -10.51
N GLY A 148 1.74 -6.68 -9.42
CA GLY A 148 2.29 -7.60 -8.43
C GLY A 148 2.94 -6.90 -7.23
N LEU A 149 3.18 -5.57 -7.33
CA LEU A 149 3.75 -4.73 -6.27
C LEU A 149 2.68 -3.91 -5.53
N HIS A 150 1.40 -4.11 -5.82
CA HIS A 150 0.23 -3.54 -5.14
C HIS A 150 0.29 -2.01 -4.94
N GLY A 151 0.92 -1.30 -5.90
CA GLY A 151 1.09 0.14 -5.85
C GLY A 151 2.22 0.65 -4.96
N ASP A 152 3.05 -0.20 -4.40
CA ASP A 152 4.29 0.22 -3.69
C ASP A 152 5.29 0.87 -4.64
N HIS A 153 5.18 0.59 -5.93
CA HIS A 153 5.87 1.32 -6.96
C HIS A 153 4.99 2.47 -7.46
N VAL A 154 5.33 3.70 -7.12
CA VAL A 154 4.53 4.90 -7.42
C VAL A 154 4.44 5.26 -8.91
N GLY A 155 5.17 4.55 -9.80
CA GLY A 155 5.25 4.87 -11.23
C GLY A 155 3.89 4.97 -11.92
N GLY A 156 2.94 4.09 -11.62
CA GLY A 156 1.60 4.13 -12.19
C GLY A 156 0.80 5.36 -11.77
N GLU A 157 0.91 5.78 -10.52
CA GLU A 157 0.28 7.03 -10.03
C GLU A 157 0.93 8.25 -10.66
N LEU A 158 2.27 8.26 -10.81
CA LEU A 158 3.01 9.35 -11.42
C LEU A 158 2.64 9.51 -12.91
N ASP A 159 2.61 8.41 -13.65
CA ASP A 159 2.21 8.44 -15.06
C ASP A 159 0.77 8.93 -15.23
N SER A 160 -0.13 8.55 -14.32
CA SER A 160 -1.50 9.06 -14.29
C SER A 160 -1.58 10.57 -13.98
N ALA A 161 -0.74 11.07 -13.07
CA ALA A 161 -0.63 12.50 -12.79
C ALA A 161 -0.09 13.28 -14.00
N ILE A 162 0.91 12.73 -14.71
CA ILE A 162 1.44 13.31 -15.95
C ILE A 162 0.36 13.31 -17.04
N ALA A 163 -0.43 12.25 -17.17
CA ALA A 163 -1.56 12.17 -18.11
C ALA A 163 -2.62 13.25 -17.81
N LEU A 164 -2.88 13.59 -16.56
CA LEU A 164 -3.75 14.71 -16.19
C LEU A 164 -3.15 16.04 -16.68
N LYS A 165 -1.85 16.27 -16.49
CA LYS A 165 -1.17 17.48 -16.99
C LYS A 165 -1.31 17.63 -18.50
N ASN A 166 -1.23 16.53 -19.22
CA ASN A 166 -1.27 16.47 -20.69
C ASN A 166 -2.70 16.43 -21.27
N ASP A 167 -3.75 16.57 -20.47
CA ASP A 167 -5.16 16.47 -20.89
C ASP A 167 -5.56 15.08 -21.46
N GLU A 168 -4.80 14.03 -21.15
CA GLU A 168 -5.11 12.66 -21.55
C GLU A 168 -6.19 12.01 -20.69
N VAL A 169 -6.36 12.49 -19.47
CA VAL A 169 -7.41 12.12 -18.52
C VAL A 169 -8.04 13.37 -17.91
N ALA A 170 -9.31 13.28 -17.55
CA ALA A 170 -10.06 14.41 -16.96
C ALA A 170 -9.83 14.53 -15.44
N ALA A 171 -9.49 13.42 -14.80
CA ALA A 171 -9.22 13.30 -13.38
C ALA A 171 -8.24 12.15 -13.15
N THR A 172 -7.53 12.15 -12.02
CA THR A 172 -6.64 11.05 -11.62
C THR A 172 -6.67 10.83 -10.12
N TRP A 173 -6.40 9.59 -9.70
CA TRP A 173 -6.28 9.20 -8.31
C TRP A 173 -4.82 9.08 -7.90
N MET A 174 -4.49 9.53 -6.70
CA MET A 174 -3.16 9.39 -6.11
C MET A 174 -3.24 9.38 -4.58
N LEU A 175 -2.29 8.72 -3.95
CA LEU A 175 -2.15 8.73 -2.49
C LEU A 175 -1.84 10.15 -1.99
N ASP A 176 -2.35 10.51 -0.83
CA ASP A 176 -2.11 11.80 -0.18
C ASP A 176 -0.62 12.14 -0.03
N LEU A 177 0.21 11.14 0.31
CA LEU A 177 1.66 11.32 0.40
C LEU A 177 2.27 11.70 -0.95
N ASN A 178 1.87 11.03 -2.04
CA ASN A 178 2.36 11.30 -3.38
C ASN A 178 1.89 12.68 -3.86
N TYR A 179 0.62 13.02 -3.66
CA TYR A 179 0.11 14.36 -3.98
C TYR A 179 0.94 15.45 -3.30
N ASN A 180 1.15 15.34 -1.98
CA ASN A 180 1.89 16.34 -1.22
C ASN A 180 3.35 16.43 -1.67
N ALA A 181 4.00 15.30 -1.94
CA ALA A 181 5.38 15.28 -2.44
C ALA A 181 5.50 15.93 -3.81
N TRP A 182 4.56 15.63 -4.74
CA TRP A 182 4.58 16.18 -6.10
C TRP A 182 4.20 17.65 -6.18
N ILE A 183 3.41 18.17 -5.24
CA ILE A 183 3.24 19.62 -5.08
C ILE A 183 4.54 20.26 -4.57
N ALA A 184 5.18 19.64 -3.57
CA ALA A 184 6.39 20.20 -2.96
C ALA A 184 7.60 20.23 -3.92
N ASP A 185 7.73 19.25 -4.79
CA ASP A 185 8.84 19.15 -5.77
C ASP A 185 8.53 19.80 -7.13
N GLY A 186 7.30 20.32 -7.33
CA GLY A 186 6.85 20.98 -8.55
C GLY A 186 6.45 20.04 -9.70
N THR A 187 6.36 18.73 -9.46
CA THR A 187 5.81 17.75 -10.43
C THR A 187 4.36 18.12 -10.77
N LEU A 188 3.57 18.51 -9.78
CA LEU A 188 2.25 19.12 -9.90
C LEU A 188 2.31 20.58 -9.45
N ASP A 189 1.60 21.47 -10.18
CA ASP A 189 1.44 22.89 -9.79
C ASP A 189 0.11 23.06 -9.04
N GLU A 190 0.19 23.46 -7.76
CA GLU A 190 -0.99 23.66 -6.90
C GLU A 190 -1.99 24.68 -7.46
N ASN A 191 -1.55 25.61 -8.33
CA ASN A 191 -2.43 26.59 -8.98
C ASN A 191 -3.17 25.98 -10.19
N GLN A 192 -2.67 24.87 -10.73
CA GLN A 192 -3.22 24.23 -11.92
C GLN A 192 -4.07 23.01 -11.60
N VAL A 193 -3.99 22.47 -10.38
CA VAL A 193 -4.76 21.29 -9.96
C VAL A 193 -5.55 21.58 -8.69
N LYS A 194 -6.67 20.89 -8.52
CA LYS A 194 -7.48 20.91 -7.30
C LYS A 194 -7.93 19.50 -6.92
N ILE A 195 -8.07 19.25 -5.63
CA ILE A 195 -8.67 18.03 -5.12
C ILE A 195 -10.19 18.15 -5.25
N LEU A 196 -10.80 17.25 -6.02
CA LEU A 196 -12.24 17.17 -6.21
C LEU A 196 -12.92 16.35 -5.11
N SER A 197 -12.29 15.25 -4.69
CA SER A 197 -12.78 14.34 -3.65
C SER A 197 -11.63 13.66 -2.94
N LYS A 198 -11.91 13.16 -1.73
CA LYS A 198 -10.99 12.34 -0.94
C LYS A 198 -11.73 11.09 -0.47
N THR A 199 -11.04 9.96 -0.46
CA THR A 199 -11.57 8.77 0.21
C THR A 199 -11.63 9.00 1.72
N ASP A 200 -12.42 8.22 2.43
CA ASP A 200 -12.25 8.08 3.88
C ASP A 200 -10.83 7.54 4.17
N PHE A 201 -10.42 7.61 5.43
CA PHE A 201 -9.11 7.10 5.82
C PHE A 201 -9.03 5.58 5.72
N PHE A 202 -7.87 5.11 5.28
CA PHE A 202 -7.49 3.70 5.28
C PHE A 202 -6.05 3.53 5.77
N ASP A 203 -5.71 2.31 6.17
CA ASP A 203 -4.34 1.98 6.57
C ASP A 203 -3.60 1.28 5.43
N HIS A 204 -2.27 1.36 5.47
CA HIS A 204 -1.40 0.82 4.45
C HIS A 204 -0.71 -0.48 4.91
N CYS A 205 0.63 -0.54 4.96
CA CYS A 205 1.34 -1.80 5.23
C CYS A 205 1.27 -2.27 6.68
N ILE A 206 1.34 -3.59 6.88
CA ILE A 206 1.31 -4.22 8.20
C ILE A 206 2.13 -5.53 8.20
N PHE A 207 2.80 -5.84 9.30
CA PHE A 207 3.37 -7.17 9.52
C PHE A 207 2.27 -8.19 9.81
N SER A 208 2.29 -9.29 9.07
CA SER A 208 1.42 -10.46 9.29
C SER A 208 2.24 -11.69 9.62
N GLY A 209 1.86 -12.42 10.67
CA GLY A 209 2.47 -13.70 11.04
C GLY A 209 1.63 -14.88 10.59
N HIS A 210 2.30 -16.01 10.28
CA HIS A 210 1.60 -17.25 9.99
C HIS A 210 0.69 -17.65 11.16
N PRO A 211 -0.53 -18.19 10.94
CA PRO A 211 -1.47 -18.54 12.01
C PRO A 211 -0.93 -19.53 13.06
N GLU A 212 -0.01 -20.40 12.66
CA GLU A 212 0.60 -21.38 13.56
C GLU A 212 1.95 -20.93 14.14
N LEU A 213 2.36 -19.68 13.89
CA LEU A 213 3.54 -19.13 14.54
C LEU A 213 3.27 -18.98 16.03
N ASP A 214 4.24 -19.34 16.87
CA ASP A 214 4.15 -19.11 18.31
C ASP A 214 3.90 -17.62 18.60
N VAL A 215 2.80 -17.33 19.27
CA VAL A 215 2.33 -15.97 19.54
C VAL A 215 3.36 -15.18 20.32
N ALA A 216 3.98 -15.77 21.35
CA ALA A 216 4.98 -15.09 22.16
C ALA A 216 6.23 -14.76 21.33
N ARG A 217 6.58 -15.61 20.36
CA ARG A 217 7.68 -15.34 19.43
C ARG A 217 7.36 -14.19 18.48
N PHE A 218 6.13 -14.12 17.99
CA PHE A 218 5.66 -13.01 17.15
C PHE A 218 5.61 -11.70 17.95
N GLU A 219 5.06 -11.71 19.14
CA GLU A 219 5.03 -10.55 20.05
C GLU A 219 6.45 -10.06 20.37
N LYS A 220 7.38 -10.99 20.58
CA LYS A 220 8.79 -10.63 20.81
C LYS A 220 9.45 -9.98 19.59
N PHE A 221 9.13 -10.44 18.37
CA PHE A 221 9.55 -9.77 17.14
C PHE A 221 9.05 -8.32 17.10
N ILE A 222 7.77 -8.09 17.40
CA ILE A 222 7.19 -6.74 17.42
C ILE A 222 7.81 -5.87 18.52
N GLU A 223 8.00 -6.42 19.73
CA GLU A 223 8.67 -5.73 20.83
C GLU A 223 10.08 -5.26 20.45
N VAL A 224 10.87 -6.12 19.81
CA VAL A 224 12.21 -5.77 19.36
C VAL A 224 12.16 -4.71 18.27
N LEU A 225 11.27 -4.84 17.28
CA LEU A 225 11.11 -3.87 16.21
C LEU A 225 10.82 -2.46 16.75
N HIS A 226 9.95 -2.37 17.78
CA HIS A 226 9.57 -1.10 18.41
C HIS A 226 10.69 -0.43 19.22
N LYS A 227 11.84 -1.08 19.41
CA LYS A 227 13.02 -0.44 20.00
C LYS A 227 13.84 0.38 19.01
N MET A 228 13.52 0.31 17.71
CA MET A 228 14.18 1.17 16.73
C MET A 228 13.82 2.63 17.03
N ASP A 229 14.86 3.46 17.18
CA ASP A 229 14.72 4.87 17.56
C ASP A 229 15.25 5.76 16.43
N TYR A 230 14.41 6.64 15.92
CA TYR A 230 14.76 7.60 14.86
C TYR A 230 15.87 8.57 15.27
N ASN A 231 16.10 8.80 16.55
CA ASN A 231 17.19 9.62 17.06
C ASN A 231 18.52 8.88 17.09
N ASN A 232 18.52 7.56 16.92
CA ASN A 232 19.74 6.78 16.78
C ASN A 232 20.25 6.81 15.34
N PRO A 233 21.46 7.36 15.06
CA PRO A 233 21.98 7.47 13.69
C PRO A 233 22.05 6.13 12.95
N SER A 234 22.29 5.02 13.65
CA SER A 234 22.35 3.68 13.05
C SER A 234 21.00 3.15 12.59
N HIS A 235 19.88 3.64 13.16
CA HIS A 235 18.53 3.27 12.75
C HIS A 235 17.94 4.25 11.74
N LYS A 236 18.34 5.51 11.86
CA LYS A 236 17.75 6.62 11.09
C LYS A 236 17.87 6.42 9.58
N GLU A 237 19.00 5.91 9.09
CA GLU A 237 19.20 5.68 7.65
C GLU A 237 18.12 4.75 7.07
N MET A 238 17.86 3.64 7.74
CA MET A 238 16.80 2.70 7.32
C MET A 238 15.42 3.34 7.45
N MET A 239 15.15 4.04 8.56
CA MET A 239 13.86 4.66 8.82
C MET A 239 13.54 5.78 7.81
N ASP A 240 14.56 6.57 7.39
CA ASP A 240 14.42 7.56 6.31
C ASP A 240 14.14 6.88 4.96
N MET A 241 14.84 5.78 4.63
CA MET A 241 14.63 5.04 3.38
C MET A 241 13.24 4.40 3.31
N GLU A 242 12.70 3.92 4.44
CA GLU A 242 11.38 3.28 4.55
C GLU A 242 10.26 4.30 4.82
N GLY A 243 10.62 5.56 5.06
CA GLY A 243 9.67 6.67 5.21
C GLY A 243 8.90 6.66 6.53
N LEU A 244 9.52 6.26 7.64
CA LEU A 244 8.91 6.28 8.98
C LEU A 244 9.80 7.00 9.99
N LYS A 245 9.20 7.38 11.11
CA LYS A 245 9.91 7.85 12.31
C LYS A 245 9.69 6.93 13.50
N GLU A 246 8.64 6.12 13.46
CA GLU A 246 8.28 5.21 14.54
C GLU A 246 7.55 3.97 14.00
N TRP A 247 7.91 2.80 14.51
CA TRP A 247 7.09 1.61 14.39
C TRP A 247 6.00 1.63 15.45
N ILE A 248 4.75 1.50 15.04
CA ILE A 248 3.59 1.58 15.92
C ILE A 248 2.79 0.28 15.90
N SER A 249 1.98 0.05 16.94
CA SER A 249 1.12 -1.14 16.99
C SER A 249 0.18 -1.19 15.80
N GLY A 250 0.09 -2.33 15.10
CA GLY A 250 -0.80 -2.51 13.99
C GLY A 250 -2.28 -2.53 14.40
N ARG A 251 -3.14 -2.23 13.45
CA ARG A 251 -4.60 -2.39 13.57
C ARG A 251 -5.17 -2.89 12.25
N THR A 252 -6.25 -3.64 12.29
CA THR A 252 -6.90 -4.19 11.09
C THR A 252 -8.15 -3.42 10.67
N SER A 253 -8.66 -2.54 11.53
CA SER A 253 -9.85 -1.74 11.24
C SER A 253 -9.68 -0.76 10.07
N GLY A 254 -8.44 -0.35 9.79
CA GLY A 254 -8.13 0.55 8.66
C GLY A 254 -8.20 -0.10 7.28
N PHE A 255 -8.34 -1.42 7.20
CA PHE A 255 -8.47 -2.12 5.90
C PHE A 255 -9.92 -2.29 5.42
N LYS A 256 -10.89 -1.73 6.15
CA LYS A 256 -12.32 -1.86 5.82
C LYS A 256 -12.62 -1.41 4.39
N GLN A 257 -12.11 -0.26 3.95
CA GLN A 257 -12.37 0.24 2.60
C GLN A 257 -11.85 -0.68 1.50
N LEU A 258 -10.71 -1.32 1.73
CA LEU A 258 -10.15 -2.29 0.78
C LEU A 258 -10.98 -3.58 0.75
N THR A 259 -11.44 -4.06 1.91
CA THR A 259 -12.35 -5.22 1.98
C THR A 259 -13.64 -4.95 1.21
N GLU A 260 -14.27 -3.79 1.43
CA GLU A 260 -15.48 -3.38 0.69
C GLU A 260 -15.22 -3.21 -0.82
N ALA A 261 -14.04 -2.70 -1.20
CA ALA A 261 -13.64 -2.58 -2.60
C ALA A 261 -13.47 -3.94 -3.27
N ASN A 262 -12.85 -4.90 -2.57
CA ASN A 262 -12.72 -6.27 -3.05
C ASN A 262 -14.09 -6.95 -3.22
N GLU A 263 -15.01 -6.75 -2.27
CA GLU A 263 -16.37 -7.29 -2.35
C GLU A 263 -17.15 -6.71 -3.55
N TYR A 264 -17.02 -5.39 -3.79
CA TYR A 264 -17.69 -4.72 -4.91
C TYR A 264 -17.14 -5.16 -6.27
N LEU A 265 -15.80 -5.32 -6.37
CA LEU A 265 -15.12 -5.63 -7.62
C LEU A 265 -14.96 -7.14 -7.88
N ASP A 266 -15.22 -7.99 -6.87
CA ASP A 266 -14.88 -9.43 -6.89
C ASP A 266 -13.40 -9.68 -7.27
N PHE A 267 -12.52 -8.75 -6.83
CA PHE A 267 -11.16 -8.58 -7.36
C PHE A 267 -10.33 -9.87 -7.29
N PHE A 268 -10.35 -10.58 -6.15
CA PHE A 268 -9.52 -11.78 -6.01
C PHE A 268 -9.99 -12.93 -6.90
N LYS A 269 -11.29 -13.06 -7.20
CA LYS A 269 -11.79 -14.06 -8.14
C LYS A 269 -11.31 -13.75 -9.57
N GLU A 270 -11.39 -12.49 -9.98
CA GLU A 270 -10.95 -12.07 -11.30
C GLU A 270 -9.42 -12.14 -11.44
N PHE A 271 -8.68 -11.69 -10.42
CA PHE A 271 -7.22 -11.56 -10.46
C PHE A 271 -6.50 -12.90 -10.34
N HIS A 272 -7.05 -13.86 -9.58
CA HIS A 272 -6.50 -15.21 -9.44
C HIS A 272 -7.10 -16.24 -10.41
N GLY A 273 -8.13 -15.86 -11.17
CA GLY A 273 -8.78 -16.73 -12.15
C GLY A 273 -9.57 -17.88 -11.51
N GLU A 274 -10.13 -17.66 -10.31
CA GLU A 274 -10.99 -18.62 -9.61
C GLU A 274 -12.46 -18.51 -10.06
#